data_558f349c00bcb2f1ef4c97b5138896f8
#
_entry.id   558f349c00bcb2f1ef4c97b5138896f8
#
_cell.length_a   1.000
_cell.length_b   1.000
_cell.length_c   1.000
_cell.angle_alpha   90.00
_cell.angle_beta   90.00
_cell.angle_gamma   90.00
#
_symmetry.space_group_name_H-M   'P 1'
#
loop_
_entity.id
_entity.type
_entity.pdbx_description
1 polymer ?
#
loop_
_entity_poly.entity_id
_entity_poly.type
_entity_poly.pdbx_seq_one_letter_code
_entity_poly.pdbx_strand_id
1 'polypeptide(L)'
;MRAAVIQFPGSNCDRDMAVALDKFCSEKDPVKMIWHKESGLPKGLDLIAIPGGFSFGDYLRCGAIAARSPIMNAVIDFAKKGGYVLGVCNGFQVLTESGLLPGALMRNSNLKFICKNIKLNVKTTSCGFTSCYSKDEIISTPIAHHDGNYNANQNTLDELN
;
A
#
# COMPACT_ATOMS: atom_id res chain seq x y z
N MET A 1 -6.13 8.10 16.28
CA MET A 1 -6.02 6.92 15.39
C MET A 1 -4.91 6.02 15.92
N ARG A 2 -5.08 4.69 15.87
CA ARG A 2 -4.06 3.69 16.19
C ARG A 2 -3.59 3.05 14.88
N ALA A 3 -2.34 3.27 14.52
CA ALA A 3 -1.80 2.81 13.26
C ALA A 3 -0.56 1.92 13.44
N ALA A 4 -0.33 1.07 12.47
CA ALA A 4 0.88 0.27 12.37
C ALA A 4 1.46 0.34 10.97
N VAL A 5 2.79 0.30 10.88
CA VAL A 5 3.54 0.20 9.63
C VAL A 5 4.25 -1.15 9.60
N ILE A 6 4.07 -1.89 8.53
CA ILE A 6 4.74 -3.18 8.35
C ILE A 6 6.14 -2.94 7.80
N GLN A 7 7.14 -3.53 8.46
CA GLN A 7 8.54 -3.45 8.04
C GLN A 7 8.97 -4.72 7.31
N PHE A 8 9.47 -4.56 6.09
CA PHE A 8 10.14 -5.62 5.35
C PHE A 8 11.61 -5.25 5.12
N PRO A 9 12.50 -6.22 4.95
CA PRO A 9 13.86 -5.93 4.48
C PRO A 9 13.81 -5.12 3.18
N GLY A 10 14.47 -3.96 3.13
CA GLY A 10 14.49 -3.09 1.95
C GLY A 10 13.30 -2.14 1.78
N SER A 11 12.31 -2.15 2.65
CA SER A 11 11.23 -1.13 2.69
C SER A 11 11.75 0.16 3.31
N ASN A 12 12.62 0.85 2.60
CA ASN A 12 13.35 2.02 3.11
C ASN A 12 12.48 3.28 3.32
N CYS A 13 11.20 3.26 2.93
CA CYS A 13 10.24 4.34 3.23
C CYS A 13 9.35 4.04 4.45
N ASP A 14 9.67 3.02 5.25
CA ASP A 14 8.89 2.63 6.42
C ASP A 14 8.87 3.73 7.50
N ARG A 15 10.02 4.36 7.75
CA ARG A 15 10.14 5.46 8.69
C ARG A 15 9.39 6.72 8.22
N ASP A 16 9.46 7.04 6.94
CA ASP A 16 8.73 8.18 6.37
C ASP A 16 7.22 8.00 6.54
N MET A 17 6.74 6.79 6.27
CA MET A 17 5.35 6.40 6.49
C MET A 17 4.95 6.55 7.96
N ALA A 18 5.78 6.04 8.88
CA ALA A 18 5.52 6.13 10.31
C ALA A 18 5.44 7.60 10.78
N VAL A 19 6.40 8.43 10.38
CA VAL A 19 6.42 9.86 10.73
C VAL A 19 5.20 10.60 10.19
N ALA A 20 4.75 10.25 8.98
CA ALA A 20 3.55 10.85 8.40
C ALA A 20 2.29 10.47 9.17
N LEU A 21 2.14 9.19 9.54
CA LEU A 21 0.98 8.70 10.27
C LEU A 21 0.96 9.12 11.74
N ASP A 22 2.13 9.27 12.35
CA ASP A 22 2.26 9.63 13.77
C ASP A 22 1.64 10.99 14.09
N LYS A 23 1.57 11.88 13.09
CA LYS A 23 0.86 13.17 13.20
C LYS A 23 -0.63 13.03 13.52
N PHE A 24 -1.22 11.87 13.24
CA PHE A 24 -2.63 11.56 13.45
C PHE A 24 -2.85 10.55 14.58
N CYS A 25 -1.78 10.10 15.24
CA CYS A 25 -1.82 9.25 16.41
C CYS A 25 -1.72 10.09 17.69
N SER A 26 -2.05 9.50 18.83
CA SER A 26 -1.87 10.18 20.11
C SER A 26 -0.45 9.92 20.64
N GLU A 27 0.08 10.85 21.44
CA GLU A 27 1.39 10.68 22.10
C GLU A 27 1.45 9.43 23.00
N LYS A 28 0.29 8.99 23.51
CA LYS A 28 0.19 7.78 24.37
C LYS A 28 0.14 6.48 23.57
N ASP A 29 -0.17 6.54 22.29
CA ASP A 29 -0.27 5.39 21.40
C ASP A 29 0.30 5.77 20.01
N PRO A 30 1.64 5.91 19.92
CA PRO A 30 2.31 6.25 18.67
C PRO A 30 2.22 5.11 17.66
N VAL A 31 2.57 5.40 16.41
CA VAL A 31 2.60 4.40 15.32
C VAL A 31 3.48 3.22 15.72
N LYS A 32 2.97 2.01 15.54
CA LYS A 32 3.68 0.76 15.82
C LYS A 32 4.40 0.26 14.58
N MET A 33 5.68 -0.02 14.71
CA MET A 33 6.47 -0.68 13.67
C MET A 33 6.41 -2.18 13.89
N ILE A 34 5.95 -2.93 12.89
CA ILE A 34 5.74 -4.39 12.97
C ILE A 34 6.65 -5.09 11.98
N TRP A 35 7.51 -5.96 12.48
CA TRP A 35 8.46 -6.69 11.64
C TRP A 35 7.77 -7.83 10.87
N HIS A 36 8.15 -8.02 9.61
CA HIS A 36 7.52 -8.97 8.70
C HIS A 36 7.49 -10.43 9.18
N LYS A 37 8.37 -10.80 10.13
CA LYS A 37 8.42 -12.16 10.71
C LYS A 37 7.41 -12.37 11.85
N GLU A 38 6.80 -11.31 12.34
CA GLU A 38 5.74 -11.45 13.33
C GLU A 38 4.52 -12.12 12.69
N SER A 39 3.76 -12.86 13.51
CA SER A 39 2.58 -13.60 13.05
C SER A 39 1.26 -12.98 13.52
N GLY A 40 1.31 -11.89 14.29
CA GLY A 40 0.14 -11.26 14.86
C GLY A 40 0.21 -9.74 14.87
N LEU A 41 -0.94 -9.12 14.93
CA LEU A 41 -1.12 -7.67 15.00
C LEU A 41 -1.52 -7.24 16.41
N PRO A 42 -1.09 -6.07 16.89
CA PRO A 42 -1.63 -5.46 18.09
C PRO A 42 -3.15 -5.30 18.02
N LYS A 43 -3.81 -5.45 19.15
CA LYS A 43 -5.27 -5.27 19.22
C LYS A 43 -5.66 -3.80 19.04
N GLY A 44 -6.79 -3.59 18.38
CA GLY A 44 -7.45 -2.30 18.30
C GLY A 44 -6.79 -1.33 17.32
N LEU A 45 -6.07 -1.81 16.32
CA LEU A 45 -5.61 -0.98 15.21
C LEU A 45 -6.80 -0.48 14.38
N ASP A 46 -6.69 0.76 13.92
CA ASP A 46 -7.62 1.39 12.98
C ASP A 46 -7.07 1.31 11.55
N LEU A 47 -5.73 1.39 11.39
CA LEU A 47 -5.04 1.43 10.11
C LEU A 47 -3.76 0.60 10.13
N ILE A 48 -3.54 -0.15 9.06
CA ILE A 48 -2.25 -0.76 8.73
C ILE A 48 -1.72 -0.11 7.45
N ALA A 49 -0.46 0.32 7.47
CA ALA A 49 0.21 0.84 6.29
C ALA A 49 1.35 -0.08 5.84
N ILE A 50 1.40 -0.33 4.54
CA ILE A 50 2.48 -1.05 3.87
C ILE A 50 3.29 -0.01 3.09
N PRO A 51 4.56 0.21 3.49
CA PRO A 51 5.35 1.32 2.99
C PRO A 51 5.92 1.06 1.60
N GLY A 52 6.44 2.12 1.02
CA GLY A 52 7.24 2.07 -0.19
C GLY A 52 8.67 1.59 0.04
N GLY A 53 9.43 1.57 -1.02
CA GLY A 53 10.82 1.10 -1.06
C GLY A 53 10.97 -0.10 -1.98
N PHE A 54 11.88 -1.02 -1.62
CA PHE A 54 12.25 -2.17 -2.42
C PHE A 54 12.25 -3.43 -1.54
N SER A 55 11.07 -3.87 -1.11
CA SER A 55 10.95 -5.01 -0.20
C SER A 55 11.65 -6.25 -0.77
N PHE A 56 12.56 -6.82 0.03
CA PHE A 56 13.44 -7.93 -0.37
C PHE A 56 14.25 -7.66 -1.65
N GLY A 57 14.55 -6.38 -1.96
CA GLY A 57 15.30 -5.98 -3.14
C GLY A 57 14.54 -6.17 -4.46
N ASP A 58 13.22 -6.29 -4.44
CA ASP A 58 12.35 -6.54 -5.60
C ASP A 58 12.74 -7.79 -6.42
N TYR A 59 13.38 -8.76 -5.79
CA TYR A 59 13.68 -10.04 -6.43
C TYR A 59 12.39 -10.75 -6.84
N LEU A 60 12.40 -11.42 -7.97
CA LEU A 60 11.24 -12.00 -8.68
C LEU A 60 10.36 -10.87 -9.24
N ARG A 61 9.21 -10.64 -8.66
CA ARG A 61 8.31 -9.50 -8.91
C ARG A 61 8.26 -8.61 -7.68
N CYS A 62 8.17 -7.29 -7.90
CA CYS A 62 8.06 -6.33 -6.80
C CYS A 62 6.91 -6.70 -5.86
N GLY A 63 7.20 -6.80 -4.57
CA GLY A 63 6.22 -7.17 -3.55
C GLY A 63 5.93 -8.67 -3.38
N ALA A 64 6.34 -9.55 -4.31
CA ALA A 64 5.97 -10.96 -4.30
C ALA A 64 6.48 -11.74 -3.07
N ILE A 65 7.71 -11.48 -2.64
CA ILE A 65 8.27 -12.12 -1.44
C ILE A 65 7.64 -11.53 -0.18
N ALA A 66 7.46 -10.21 -0.13
CA ALA A 66 6.83 -9.52 1.00
C ALA A 66 5.39 -10.01 1.22
N ALA A 67 4.62 -10.21 0.16
CA ALA A 67 3.25 -10.73 0.23
C ALA A 67 3.13 -12.12 0.87
N ARG A 68 4.23 -12.87 0.92
CA ARG A 68 4.30 -14.21 1.55
C ARG A 68 4.88 -14.19 2.97
N SER A 69 5.21 -13.03 3.49
CA SER A 69 5.73 -12.90 4.86
C SER A 69 4.69 -13.30 5.90
N PRO A 70 5.10 -13.88 7.05
CA PRO A 70 4.17 -14.35 8.08
C PRO A 70 3.12 -13.32 8.50
N ILE A 71 3.52 -12.07 8.67
CA ILE A 71 2.62 -10.98 9.08
C ILE A 71 1.48 -10.73 8.10
N MET A 72 1.67 -11.02 6.81
CA MET A 72 0.66 -10.73 5.78
C MET A 72 -0.61 -11.54 5.97
N ASN A 73 -0.56 -12.73 6.59
CA ASN A 73 -1.76 -13.47 6.96
C ASN A 73 -2.64 -12.65 7.93
N ALA A 74 -2.01 -12.05 8.94
CA ALA A 74 -2.72 -11.21 9.91
C ALA A 74 -3.22 -9.90 9.27
N VAL A 75 -2.49 -9.32 8.33
CA VAL A 75 -2.92 -8.13 7.56
C VAL A 75 -4.14 -8.47 6.69
N ILE A 76 -4.12 -9.62 6.01
CA ILE A 76 -5.25 -10.08 5.19
C ILE A 76 -6.49 -10.31 6.06
N ASP A 77 -6.33 -10.95 7.22
CA ASP A 77 -7.45 -11.17 8.15
C ASP A 77 -7.99 -9.85 8.73
N PHE A 78 -7.12 -8.89 8.99
CA PHE A 78 -7.50 -7.55 9.43
C PHE A 78 -8.33 -6.83 8.35
N ALA A 79 -7.88 -6.84 7.11
CA ALA A 79 -8.60 -6.24 5.98
C ALA A 79 -9.97 -6.90 5.76
N LYS A 80 -10.04 -8.24 5.80
CA LYS A 80 -11.31 -8.99 5.67
C LYS A 80 -12.32 -8.67 6.77
N LYS A 81 -11.86 -8.24 7.94
CA LYS A 81 -12.71 -7.77 9.04
C LYS A 81 -13.11 -6.30 8.93
N GLY A 82 -12.79 -5.64 7.83
CA GLY A 82 -13.13 -4.24 7.57
C GLY A 82 -12.09 -3.23 8.08
N GLY A 83 -10.90 -3.68 8.49
CA GLY A 83 -9.81 -2.78 8.88
C GLY A 83 -9.23 -2.05 7.66
N TYR A 84 -8.81 -0.81 7.85
CA TYR A 84 -8.19 -0.01 6.78
C TYR A 84 -6.76 -0.45 6.52
N VAL A 85 -6.44 -0.71 5.26
CA VAL A 85 -5.08 -1.04 4.82
C VAL A 85 -4.67 -0.09 3.71
N LEU A 86 -3.54 0.59 3.87
CA LEU A 86 -2.97 1.50 2.89
C LEU A 86 -1.64 0.96 2.37
N GLY A 87 -1.51 0.76 1.07
CA GLY A 87 -0.25 0.42 0.42
C GLY A 87 0.24 1.56 -0.48
N VAL A 88 1.47 2.02 -0.26
CA VAL A 88 2.07 3.10 -1.05
C VAL A 88 3.24 2.56 -1.86
N CYS A 89 3.28 2.84 -3.16
CA CYS A 89 4.36 2.43 -4.07
C CYS A 89 4.60 0.91 -4.01
N ASN A 90 5.72 0.45 -3.47
CA ASN A 90 5.99 -0.99 -3.25
C ASN A 90 4.92 -1.64 -2.35
N GLY A 91 4.35 -0.91 -1.40
CA GLY A 91 3.22 -1.38 -0.60
C GLY A 91 1.98 -1.69 -1.44
N PHE A 92 1.69 -0.90 -2.48
CA PHE A 92 0.62 -1.22 -3.43
C PHE A 92 0.92 -2.51 -4.20
N GLN A 93 2.16 -2.72 -4.62
CA GLN A 93 2.60 -3.97 -5.25
C GLN A 93 2.44 -5.18 -4.32
N VAL A 94 2.75 -5.03 -3.02
CA VAL A 94 2.51 -6.07 -2.01
C VAL A 94 1.03 -6.38 -1.87
N LEU A 95 0.16 -5.37 -1.89
CA LEU A 95 -1.29 -5.58 -1.79
C LEU A 95 -1.85 -6.34 -3.01
N THR A 96 -1.37 -6.07 -4.22
CA THR A 96 -1.78 -6.83 -5.41
C THR A 96 -1.25 -8.26 -5.39
N GLU A 97 0.02 -8.46 -5.00
CA GLU A 97 0.62 -9.80 -4.88
C GLU A 97 0.00 -10.67 -3.77
N SER A 98 -0.53 -10.04 -2.72
CA SER A 98 -1.25 -10.74 -1.64
C SER A 98 -2.72 -11.05 -1.97
N GLY A 99 -3.25 -10.53 -3.08
CA GLY A 99 -4.65 -10.67 -3.47
C GLY A 99 -5.62 -9.79 -2.67
N LEU A 100 -5.13 -8.83 -1.87
CA LEU A 100 -5.98 -7.83 -1.22
C LEU A 100 -6.50 -6.78 -2.19
N LEU A 101 -5.76 -6.53 -3.26
CA LEU A 101 -6.21 -5.74 -4.40
C LEU A 101 -6.17 -6.61 -5.66
N PRO A 102 -7.10 -6.41 -6.58
CA PRO A 102 -7.12 -7.15 -7.84
C PRO A 102 -5.98 -6.72 -8.78
N GLY A 103 -5.69 -7.53 -9.78
CA GLY A 103 -4.71 -7.24 -10.82
C GLY A 103 -3.27 -7.55 -10.42
N ALA A 104 -2.33 -7.09 -11.24
CA ALA A 104 -0.90 -7.25 -11.05
C ALA A 104 -0.15 -6.06 -11.65
N LEU A 105 1.00 -5.72 -11.08
CA LEU A 105 1.89 -4.72 -11.62
C LEU A 105 3.03 -5.40 -12.38
N MET A 106 3.14 -5.05 -13.64
CA MET A 106 4.15 -5.56 -14.56
C MET A 106 5.19 -4.49 -14.87
N ARG A 107 6.30 -4.89 -15.47
CA ARG A 107 7.31 -3.96 -15.96
C ARG A 107 6.72 -2.92 -16.90
N ASN A 108 7.17 -1.67 -16.76
CA ASN A 108 6.76 -0.59 -17.67
C ASN A 108 6.91 -1.00 -19.11
N SER A 109 5.94 -0.68 -19.96
CA SER A 109 5.92 -1.09 -21.37
C SER A 109 7.13 -0.59 -22.18
N ASN A 110 7.71 0.54 -21.77
CA ASN A 110 8.92 1.10 -22.40
C ASN A 110 10.23 0.58 -21.77
N LEU A 111 10.17 -0.34 -20.81
CA LEU A 111 11.28 -0.93 -20.06
C LEU A 111 12.17 0.09 -19.32
N LYS A 112 11.71 1.34 -19.17
CA LYS A 112 12.47 2.41 -18.50
C LYS A 112 11.86 2.74 -17.16
N PHE A 113 12.68 3.20 -16.24
CA PHE A 113 12.22 3.81 -14.99
C PHE A 113 11.45 5.09 -15.29
N ILE A 114 10.29 5.24 -14.66
CA ILE A 114 9.45 6.43 -14.80
C ILE A 114 9.49 7.17 -13.46
N CYS A 115 9.90 8.43 -13.50
CA CYS A 115 9.90 9.33 -12.34
C CYS A 115 9.33 10.69 -12.78
N LYS A 116 8.11 10.99 -12.36
CA LYS A 116 7.42 12.25 -12.71
C LYS A 116 6.20 12.50 -11.83
N ASN A 117 5.71 13.73 -11.81
CA ASN A 117 4.40 14.03 -11.27
C ASN A 117 3.31 13.64 -12.28
N ILE A 118 2.25 13.03 -11.78
CA ILE A 118 1.03 12.71 -12.53
C ILE A 118 -0.18 13.37 -11.89
N LYS A 119 -1.24 13.51 -12.68
CA LYS A 119 -2.56 13.93 -12.18
C LYS A 119 -3.44 12.70 -12.01
N LEU A 120 -4.08 12.60 -10.85
CA LEU A 120 -5.08 11.59 -10.55
C LEU A 120 -6.44 12.26 -10.42
N ASN A 121 -7.47 11.62 -10.96
CA ASN A 121 -8.85 12.03 -10.80
C ASN A 121 -9.51 11.21 -9.69
N VAL A 122 -10.13 11.86 -8.72
CA VAL A 122 -10.87 11.23 -7.63
C VAL A 122 -12.23 10.75 -8.17
N LYS A 123 -12.35 9.47 -8.50
CA LYS A 123 -13.58 8.89 -9.06
C LYS A 123 -14.66 8.64 -8.02
N THR A 124 -14.27 8.28 -6.80
CA THR A 124 -15.21 8.00 -5.72
C THR A 124 -14.78 8.69 -4.42
N THR A 125 -15.75 9.15 -3.66
CA THR A 125 -15.57 9.73 -2.33
C THR A 125 -16.20 8.86 -1.23
N SER A 126 -16.65 7.66 -1.60
CA SER A 126 -17.36 6.74 -0.70
C SER A 126 -16.45 5.92 0.20
N CYS A 127 -15.14 5.91 -0.02
CA CYS A 127 -14.21 5.20 0.85
C CYS A 127 -13.51 6.15 1.84
N GLY A 128 -13.06 5.61 2.97
CA GLY A 128 -12.42 6.40 4.04
C GLY A 128 -11.17 7.17 3.61
N PHE A 129 -10.46 6.70 2.57
CA PHE A 129 -9.26 7.38 2.06
C PHE A 129 -9.58 8.55 1.11
N THR A 130 -10.78 8.63 0.57
CA THR A 130 -11.17 9.65 -0.40
C THR A 130 -12.32 10.53 0.05
N SER A 131 -12.89 10.28 1.23
CA SER A 131 -14.09 10.97 1.75
C SER A 131 -13.91 12.49 1.95
N CYS A 132 -12.67 12.97 2.09
CA CYS A 132 -12.38 14.40 2.24
C CYS A 132 -12.11 15.13 0.92
N TYR A 133 -12.13 14.40 -0.21
CA TYR A 133 -11.99 15.01 -1.55
C TYR A 133 -13.36 15.27 -2.17
N SER A 134 -13.37 16.13 -3.18
CA SER A 134 -14.53 16.29 -4.05
C SER A 134 -14.51 15.27 -5.19
N LYS A 135 -15.68 14.81 -5.64
CA LYS A 135 -15.76 13.97 -6.84
C LYS A 135 -15.17 14.70 -8.03
N ASP A 136 -14.41 13.99 -8.84
CA ASP A 136 -13.66 14.49 -10.01
C ASP A 136 -12.57 15.53 -9.69
N GLU A 137 -12.22 15.69 -8.42
CA GLU A 137 -11.07 16.51 -8.02
C GLU A 137 -9.78 15.96 -8.63
N ILE A 138 -8.93 16.86 -9.10
CA ILE A 138 -7.62 16.51 -9.67
C ILE A 138 -6.54 16.73 -8.63
N ILE A 139 -5.89 15.66 -8.22
CA ILE A 139 -4.75 15.71 -7.32
C ILE A 139 -3.45 15.41 -8.08
N SER A 140 -2.34 16.03 -7.66
CA SER A 140 -1.02 15.77 -8.22
C SER A 140 -0.22 14.87 -7.28
N THR A 141 0.35 13.81 -7.84
CA THR A 141 1.13 12.83 -7.08
C THR A 141 2.40 12.46 -7.84
N PRO A 142 3.57 12.34 -7.16
CA PRO A 142 4.76 11.79 -7.77
C PRO A 142 4.66 10.28 -7.93
N ILE A 143 5.16 9.78 -9.05
CA ILE A 143 5.40 8.35 -9.28
C ILE A 143 6.88 8.11 -9.55
N ALA A 144 7.40 6.96 -9.08
CA ALA A 144 8.78 6.54 -9.31
C ALA A 144 8.82 5.01 -9.32
N HIS A 145 8.88 4.39 -10.51
CA HIS A 145 8.78 2.94 -10.63
C HIS A 145 9.37 2.38 -11.93
N HIS A 146 9.83 1.13 -11.89
CA HIS A 146 10.07 0.26 -13.04
C HIS A 146 8.84 -0.59 -13.38
N ASP A 147 8.08 -1.00 -12.36
CA ASP A 147 6.96 -1.93 -12.45
C ASP A 147 5.67 -1.21 -12.03
N GLY A 148 5.15 -0.37 -12.92
CA GLY A 148 3.92 0.39 -12.74
C GLY A 148 2.86 0.14 -13.82
N ASN A 149 3.08 -0.86 -14.68
CA ASN A 149 2.13 -1.25 -15.70
C ASN A 149 1.07 -2.19 -15.08
N TYR A 150 -0.08 -1.63 -14.74
CA TYR A 150 -1.18 -2.37 -14.13
C TYR A 150 -1.91 -3.23 -15.17
N ASN A 151 -2.09 -4.49 -14.85
CA ASN A 151 -2.79 -5.46 -15.66
C ASN A 151 -3.87 -6.16 -14.83
N ALA A 152 -5.08 -6.27 -15.39
CA ALA A 152 -6.19 -7.00 -14.82
C ALA A 152 -7.05 -7.59 -15.93
N ASN A 153 -7.96 -8.52 -15.58
CA ASN A 153 -8.97 -9.00 -16.50
C ASN A 153 -10.01 -7.91 -16.81
N GLN A 154 -10.77 -8.08 -17.88
CA GLN A 154 -11.74 -7.08 -18.36
C GLN A 154 -12.79 -6.74 -17.29
N ASN A 155 -13.31 -7.73 -16.56
CA ASN A 155 -14.31 -7.49 -15.52
C ASN A 155 -13.77 -6.57 -14.43
N THR A 156 -12.54 -6.79 -13.96
CA THR A 156 -11.88 -5.92 -12.98
C THR A 156 -11.67 -4.50 -13.53
N LEU A 157 -11.27 -4.38 -14.81
CA LEU A 157 -11.10 -3.06 -15.42
C LEU A 157 -12.43 -2.31 -15.55
N ASP A 158 -13.51 -3.01 -15.85
CA ASP A 158 -14.86 -2.43 -15.94
C ASP A 158 -15.38 -1.98 -14.56
N GLU A 159 -15.03 -2.72 -13.48
CA GLU A 159 -15.36 -2.33 -12.11
C GLU A 159 -14.56 -1.11 -11.60
N LEU A 160 -13.37 -0.88 -12.16
CA LEU A 160 -12.48 0.23 -11.77
C LEU A 160 -12.77 1.53 -12.54
N ASN A 161 -13.51 1.50 -13.65
CA ASN A 161 -13.86 2.63 -14.50
C ASN A 161 -15.27 3.17 -14.21
#